data_f0ff580bd75a4e0e623ad80bd9308372
#
_entry.id   f0ff580bd75a4e0e623ad80bd9308372
#
_cell.length_a   1.000
_cell.length_b   1.000
_cell.length_c   1.000
_cell.angle_alpha   90.00
_cell.angle_beta   90.00
_cell.angle_gamma   90.00
#
_symmetry.space_group_name_H-M   'P 1'
#
loop_
_entity.id
_entity.type
_entity.pdbx_description
1 polymer ?
#
loop_
_entity_poly.entity_id
_entity_poly.type
_entity_poly.pdbx_seq_one_letter_code
_entity_poly.pdbx_strand_id
1 'polypeptide(L)'
;LQAKTDASTVAEGKVTSDYALIQNGNLLERMRAAPYVRVIPVRGETDVYACNFTAEAFREHRWTDRTINARGLFVGGNGQVVQRGFEKFFAVDETEETSFAQVVNHAQEHPESLPVRVERKENGFLGLVGAAGTPGLFRFWSKSGQTDYSALIERLFPSDSAVRAELWRMLHEWNVTAAFEVIDRESDRHIVGYESSGLRLLHLIRNAESFSIDAAHEETFTLAGGFVRPETVAICHSPEEVAQAIGDAKASPHEGVVLYFADGWMVKVKSDRYKLVKAMRPLMQRVLLRGRSFNKSGDIADLARRIIDYAHEHHIDLAYERQAFGERDIDMTKVNDIVDHVR
;
A
#
# COMPACT_ATOMS: atom_id res chain seq x y z
N LEU A 1 32.28 -41.76 -26.33
CA LEU A 1 32.36 -41.28 -24.92
C LEU A 1 33.01 -39.90 -24.90
N GLN A 2 32.34 -38.89 -25.42
CA GLN A 2 32.76 -37.47 -25.27
C GLN A 2 31.63 -36.57 -25.80
N ALA A 3 30.61 -36.33 -25.00
CA ALA A 3 29.63 -35.23 -25.18
C ALA A 3 28.61 -35.24 -24.03
N LYS A 4 29.07 -35.02 -22.80
CA LYS A 4 28.20 -34.74 -21.64
C LYS A 4 28.80 -33.86 -20.57
N THR A 5 29.77 -33.01 -20.91
CA THR A 5 30.48 -32.17 -19.92
C THR A 5 30.20 -30.66 -20.03
N ASP A 6 29.49 -30.18 -21.05
CA ASP A 6 29.35 -28.71 -21.24
C ASP A 6 28.04 -28.05 -20.73
N ALA A 7 27.03 -28.88 -20.36
CA ALA A 7 25.75 -28.29 -19.93
C ALA A 7 25.68 -27.95 -18.43
N SER A 8 26.49 -28.62 -17.59
CA SER A 8 26.48 -28.39 -16.13
C SER A 8 27.31 -27.17 -15.72
N THR A 9 28.45 -26.93 -16.38
CA THR A 9 29.34 -25.83 -16.07
C THR A 9 28.76 -24.46 -16.44
N VAL A 10 27.96 -24.36 -17.50
CA VAL A 10 27.30 -23.11 -17.88
C VAL A 10 26.15 -22.78 -16.92
N ALA A 11 25.42 -23.77 -16.44
CA ALA A 11 24.37 -23.59 -15.47
C ALA A 11 24.90 -23.21 -14.08
N GLU A 12 25.97 -23.87 -13.63
CA GLU A 12 26.64 -23.54 -12.36
C GLU A 12 27.31 -22.18 -12.38
N GLY A 13 27.94 -21.79 -13.48
CA GLY A 13 28.56 -20.45 -13.64
C GLY A 13 27.55 -19.33 -13.63
N LYS A 14 26.36 -19.53 -14.21
CA LYS A 14 25.27 -18.55 -14.20
C LYS A 14 24.64 -18.41 -12.82
N VAL A 15 24.38 -19.53 -12.14
CA VAL A 15 23.82 -19.54 -10.78
C VAL A 15 24.77 -18.91 -9.77
N THR A 16 26.07 -19.15 -9.86
CA THR A 16 27.07 -18.52 -8.98
C THR A 16 27.25 -17.03 -9.27
N SER A 17 27.16 -16.61 -10.54
CA SER A 17 27.21 -15.20 -10.94
C SER A 17 26.00 -14.42 -10.40
N ASP A 18 24.79 -14.95 -10.56
CA ASP A 18 23.57 -14.34 -10.06
C ASP A 18 23.55 -14.27 -8.52
N TYR A 19 24.02 -15.32 -7.85
CA TYR A 19 24.16 -15.34 -6.38
C TYR A 19 25.17 -14.31 -5.88
N ALA A 20 26.30 -14.14 -6.57
CA ALA A 20 27.29 -13.13 -6.24
C ALA A 20 26.74 -11.71 -6.42
N LEU A 21 25.95 -11.44 -7.47
CA LEU A 21 25.28 -10.16 -7.69
C LEU A 21 24.24 -9.86 -6.61
N ILE A 22 23.48 -10.86 -6.16
CA ILE A 22 22.51 -10.71 -5.07
C ILE A 22 23.19 -10.30 -3.76
N GLN A 23 24.41 -10.71 -3.51
CA GLN A 23 25.13 -10.44 -2.27
C GLN A 23 26.02 -9.18 -2.35
N ASN A 24 26.74 -8.95 -3.45
CA ASN A 24 27.84 -8.00 -3.54
C ASN A 24 27.60 -6.81 -4.49
N GLY A 25 26.56 -6.84 -5.33
CA GLY A 25 26.19 -5.74 -6.22
C GLY A 25 25.63 -4.53 -5.48
N ASN A 26 25.52 -3.38 -6.15
CA ASN A 26 24.76 -2.25 -5.63
C ASN A 26 23.27 -2.62 -5.52
N LEU A 27 22.46 -1.79 -4.84
CA LEU A 27 21.04 -2.12 -4.57
C LEU A 27 20.27 -2.43 -5.86
N LEU A 28 20.47 -1.65 -6.94
CA LEU A 28 19.77 -1.87 -8.20
C LEU A 28 20.12 -3.21 -8.84
N GLU A 29 21.41 -3.57 -8.83
CA GLU A 29 21.89 -4.86 -9.35
C GLU A 29 21.32 -6.02 -8.54
N ARG A 30 21.32 -5.90 -7.22
CA ARG A 30 20.73 -6.90 -6.33
C ARG A 30 19.22 -7.06 -6.54
N MET A 31 18.49 -5.96 -6.79
CA MET A 31 17.06 -6.01 -7.09
C MET A 31 16.78 -6.62 -8.47
N ARG A 32 17.62 -6.35 -9.47
CA ARG A 32 17.51 -6.97 -10.80
C ARG A 32 17.76 -8.47 -10.80
N ALA A 33 18.69 -8.93 -9.97
CA ALA A 33 19.04 -10.34 -9.83
C ALA A 33 18.08 -11.11 -8.91
N ALA A 34 17.27 -10.42 -8.10
CA ALA A 34 16.38 -11.05 -7.13
C ALA A 34 15.19 -11.73 -7.83
N PRO A 35 14.92 -13.02 -7.55
CA PRO A 35 13.72 -13.69 -8.03
C PRO A 35 12.45 -12.96 -7.57
N TYR A 36 11.42 -12.97 -8.42
CA TYR A 36 10.11 -12.37 -8.11
C TYR A 36 10.12 -10.85 -7.88
N VAL A 37 11.21 -10.16 -8.20
CA VAL A 37 11.29 -8.70 -8.25
C VAL A 37 11.28 -8.24 -9.70
N ARG A 38 10.41 -7.30 -10.01
CA ARG A 38 10.37 -6.62 -11.30
C ARG A 38 10.96 -5.22 -11.16
N VAL A 39 11.98 -4.93 -11.97
CA VAL A 39 12.64 -3.63 -12.04
C VAL A 39 12.33 -3.00 -13.39
N ILE A 40 11.70 -1.82 -13.38
CA ILE A 40 11.32 -1.11 -14.61
C ILE A 40 11.77 0.35 -14.53
N PRO A 41 12.15 0.98 -15.67
CA PRO A 41 12.43 2.42 -15.69
C PRO A 41 11.20 3.22 -15.27
N VAL A 42 11.40 4.29 -14.50
CA VAL A 42 10.33 5.23 -14.15
C VAL A 42 10.10 6.20 -15.30
N ARG A 43 8.84 6.31 -15.72
CA ARG A 43 8.46 7.24 -16.80
C ARG A 43 8.80 8.69 -16.40
N GLY A 44 9.44 9.44 -17.31
CA GLY A 44 9.79 10.84 -17.09
C GLY A 44 11.05 11.08 -16.26
N GLU A 45 11.70 10.03 -15.75
CA GLU A 45 12.97 10.13 -15.02
C GLU A 45 14.12 9.53 -15.84
N THR A 46 15.28 10.12 -15.69
CA THR A 46 16.51 9.57 -16.26
C THR A 46 17.21 8.72 -15.20
N ASP A 47 17.51 7.47 -15.56
CA ASP A 47 18.28 6.54 -14.73
C ASP A 47 17.68 6.27 -13.32
N VAL A 48 16.33 6.24 -13.22
CA VAL A 48 15.60 5.83 -12.02
C VAL A 48 14.70 4.64 -12.34
N TYR A 49 14.69 3.66 -11.46
CA TYR A 49 14.01 2.38 -11.63
C TYR A 49 13.08 2.09 -10.46
N ALA A 50 11.86 1.66 -10.77
CA ALA A 50 10.89 1.17 -9.80
C ALA A 50 11.08 -0.33 -9.57
N CYS A 51 11.30 -0.71 -8.32
CA CYS A 51 11.41 -2.10 -7.88
C CYS A 51 10.12 -2.51 -7.19
N ASN A 52 9.43 -3.51 -7.74
CA ASN A 52 8.19 -4.05 -7.16
C ASN A 52 8.20 -5.58 -7.23
N PHE A 53 7.64 -6.24 -6.21
CA PHE A 53 7.43 -7.67 -6.26
C PHE A 53 6.41 -8.04 -7.36
N THR A 54 6.54 -9.22 -7.92
CA THR A 54 5.65 -9.72 -8.98
C THR A 54 4.32 -10.20 -8.43
N ALA A 55 3.32 -10.32 -9.30
CA ALA A 55 2.04 -10.93 -8.94
C ALA A 55 2.19 -12.41 -8.52
N GLU A 56 3.21 -13.08 -9.05
CA GLU A 56 3.57 -14.46 -8.70
C GLU A 56 4.08 -14.55 -7.25
N ALA A 57 4.99 -13.63 -6.84
CA ALA A 57 5.44 -13.53 -5.45
C ALA A 57 4.26 -13.44 -4.47
N PHE A 58 3.25 -12.63 -4.84
CA PHE A 58 2.06 -12.45 -4.01
C PHE A 58 1.18 -13.73 -3.96
N ARG A 59 0.96 -14.39 -5.10
CA ARG A 59 0.10 -15.58 -5.17
C ARG A 59 0.72 -16.80 -4.51
N GLU A 60 2.04 -16.94 -4.60
CA GLU A 60 2.80 -18.08 -4.11
C GLU A 60 3.48 -17.84 -2.77
N HIS A 61 3.19 -16.69 -2.14
CA HIS A 61 3.79 -16.29 -0.85
C HIS A 61 5.33 -16.35 -0.85
N ARG A 62 5.98 -15.92 -1.96
CA ARG A 62 7.45 -15.92 -2.13
C ARG A 62 8.05 -14.67 -1.48
N TRP A 63 8.01 -14.64 -0.16
CA TRP A 63 8.52 -13.51 0.62
C TRP A 63 9.96 -13.74 1.05
N THR A 64 10.81 -12.80 0.69
CA THR A 64 12.22 -12.68 1.06
C THR A 64 12.48 -11.21 1.38
N ASP A 65 13.60 -10.87 2.01
CA ASP A 65 13.96 -9.46 2.27
C ASP A 65 13.88 -8.61 1.00
N ARG A 66 14.21 -9.17 -0.17
CA ARG A 66 14.15 -8.43 -1.44
C ARG A 66 12.74 -8.20 -1.91
N THR A 67 11.87 -9.21 -1.87
CA THR A 67 10.48 -9.06 -2.29
C THR A 67 9.66 -8.22 -1.30
N ILE A 68 9.97 -8.29 0.01
CA ILE A 68 9.37 -7.43 1.03
C ILE A 68 9.72 -5.97 0.78
N ASN A 69 11.01 -5.65 0.52
CA ASN A 69 11.46 -4.31 0.18
C ASN A 69 10.99 -3.81 -1.19
N ALA A 70 10.72 -4.71 -2.13
CA ALA A 70 10.30 -4.36 -3.50
C ALA A 70 8.83 -3.92 -3.54
N ARG A 71 8.49 -2.79 -2.91
CA ARG A 71 7.14 -2.20 -2.91
C ARG A 71 7.21 -0.68 -2.89
N GLY A 72 7.14 -0.08 -4.08
CA GLY A 72 7.31 1.38 -4.21
C GLY A 72 8.72 1.81 -3.80
N LEU A 73 9.71 1.00 -4.10
CA LEU A 73 11.13 1.30 -3.93
C LEU A 73 11.69 1.80 -5.26
N PHE A 74 12.24 3.00 -5.27
CA PHE A 74 12.80 3.64 -6.45
C PHE A 74 14.31 3.85 -6.27
N VAL A 75 15.07 3.28 -7.19
CA VAL A 75 16.54 3.21 -7.09
C VAL A 75 17.16 3.84 -8.33
N GLY A 76 18.16 4.71 -8.13
CA GLY A 76 18.96 5.27 -9.21
C GLY A 76 19.93 4.23 -9.79
N GLY A 77 20.44 4.48 -10.99
CA GLY A 77 21.45 3.61 -11.63
C GLY A 77 22.71 3.43 -10.80
N ASN A 78 23.05 4.40 -9.96
CA ASN A 78 24.13 4.32 -8.98
C ASN A 78 23.82 3.44 -7.74
N GLY A 79 22.61 2.89 -7.65
CA GLY A 79 22.18 2.05 -6.54
C GLY A 79 21.64 2.80 -5.30
N GLN A 80 21.57 4.14 -5.33
CA GLN A 80 21.01 4.90 -4.23
C GLN A 80 19.49 4.90 -4.28
N VAL A 81 18.84 4.89 -3.11
CA VAL A 81 17.39 5.05 -3.01
C VAL A 81 17.03 6.51 -3.27
N VAL A 82 16.23 6.74 -4.32
CA VAL A 82 15.75 8.05 -4.75
C VAL A 82 14.49 8.43 -4.02
N GLN A 83 13.60 7.45 -3.84
CA GLN A 83 12.32 7.59 -3.17
C GLN A 83 11.83 6.19 -2.76
N ARG A 84 11.09 6.09 -1.67
CA ARG A 84 10.52 4.79 -1.30
C ARG A 84 9.23 4.91 -0.53
N GLY A 85 8.39 3.89 -0.68
CA GLY A 85 7.20 3.67 0.14
C GLY A 85 7.45 2.65 1.25
N PHE A 86 6.34 2.21 1.83
CA PHE A 86 6.36 1.11 2.80
C PHE A 86 6.84 -0.17 2.17
N GLU A 87 7.63 -0.94 2.88
CA GLU A 87 7.83 -2.34 2.58
C GLU A 87 6.52 -3.14 2.67
N LYS A 88 6.54 -4.38 2.18
CA LYS A 88 5.37 -5.26 2.33
C LYS A 88 5.25 -5.69 3.80
N PHE A 89 4.16 -5.31 4.43
CA PHE A 89 3.74 -5.84 5.73
C PHE A 89 2.39 -6.55 5.59
N PHE A 90 2.10 -7.47 6.51
CA PHE A 90 1.04 -8.45 6.36
C PHE A 90 -0.16 -8.11 7.25
N ALA A 91 -1.30 -8.69 6.92
CA ALA A 91 -2.46 -8.59 7.80
C ALA A 91 -2.42 -9.70 8.86
N VAL A 92 -3.11 -9.48 9.97
CA VAL A 92 -3.40 -10.55 10.92
C VAL A 92 -4.03 -11.71 10.16
N ASP A 93 -3.55 -12.92 10.42
CA ASP A 93 -3.95 -14.17 9.77
C ASP A 93 -3.63 -14.25 8.26
N GLU A 94 -2.71 -13.40 7.72
CA GLU A 94 -2.24 -13.48 6.32
C GLU A 94 -1.05 -14.44 6.16
N THR A 95 -0.20 -14.54 7.17
CA THR A 95 0.95 -15.47 7.22
C THR A 95 1.00 -16.15 8.58
N GLU A 96 1.84 -17.17 8.73
CA GLU A 96 2.03 -17.86 10.00
C GLU A 96 2.55 -16.89 11.09
N GLU A 97 3.54 -16.05 10.72
CA GLU A 97 4.15 -15.08 11.62
C GLU A 97 3.18 -13.97 12.04
N THR A 98 2.15 -13.69 11.25
CA THR A 98 1.11 -12.69 11.56
C THR A 98 -0.22 -13.33 11.98
N SER A 99 -0.23 -14.62 12.34
CA SER A 99 -1.43 -15.21 12.97
C SER A 99 -1.79 -14.43 14.24
N PHE A 100 -3.08 -14.38 14.58
CA PHE A 100 -3.55 -13.67 15.78
C PHE A 100 -2.73 -14.02 17.02
N ALA A 101 -2.48 -15.32 17.23
CA ALA A 101 -1.69 -15.79 18.37
C ALA A 101 -0.25 -15.25 18.34
N GLN A 102 0.41 -15.27 17.18
CA GLN A 102 1.78 -14.79 17.05
C GLN A 102 1.88 -13.27 17.25
N VAL A 103 0.90 -12.49 16.80
CA VAL A 103 0.88 -11.04 17.01
C VAL A 103 0.75 -10.70 18.52
N VAL A 104 -0.11 -11.41 19.24
CA VAL A 104 -0.26 -11.24 20.70
C VAL A 104 0.98 -11.76 21.45
N ASN A 105 1.52 -12.92 21.05
CA ASN A 105 2.74 -13.48 21.65
C ASN A 105 3.94 -12.56 21.44
N HIS A 106 4.06 -11.89 20.30
CA HIS A 106 5.13 -10.92 20.06
C HIS A 106 5.13 -9.81 21.12
N ALA A 107 3.96 -9.23 21.43
CA ALA A 107 3.84 -8.24 22.51
C ALA A 107 4.17 -8.82 23.89
N GLN A 108 3.94 -10.11 24.11
CA GLN A 108 4.21 -10.78 25.38
C GLN A 108 5.69 -11.14 25.54
N GLU A 109 6.31 -11.66 24.49
CA GLU A 109 7.70 -12.16 24.52
C GLU A 109 8.72 -11.04 24.31
N HIS A 110 8.30 -9.90 23.71
CA HIS A 110 9.12 -8.73 23.41
C HIS A 110 8.55 -7.47 24.08
N PRO A 111 8.74 -7.26 25.39
CA PRO A 111 8.22 -6.07 26.08
C PRO A 111 8.70 -4.74 25.47
N GLU A 112 9.86 -4.75 24.82
CA GLU A 112 10.40 -3.60 24.06
C GLU A 112 9.58 -3.24 22.82
N SER A 113 8.70 -4.13 22.35
CA SER A 113 7.78 -3.87 21.25
C SER A 113 6.57 -3.01 21.68
N LEU A 114 6.37 -2.82 22.97
CA LEU A 114 5.32 -1.98 23.54
C LEU A 114 5.85 -0.55 23.81
N PRO A 115 4.99 0.49 23.75
CA PRO A 115 3.58 0.41 23.44
C PRO A 115 3.32 0.22 21.95
N VAL A 116 2.19 -0.42 21.61
CA VAL A 116 1.72 -0.52 20.23
C VAL A 116 0.75 0.63 19.93
N ARG A 117 1.09 1.45 18.95
CA ARG A 117 0.19 2.49 18.45
C ARG A 117 -0.74 1.90 17.39
N VAL A 118 -2.04 2.07 17.58
CA VAL A 118 -3.09 1.56 16.71
C VAL A 118 -3.69 2.73 15.94
N GLU A 119 -3.46 2.78 14.65
CA GLU A 119 -3.98 3.85 13.79
C GLU A 119 -5.08 3.34 12.88
N ARG A 120 -6.09 4.19 12.61
CA ARG A 120 -7.12 3.90 11.63
C ARG A 120 -6.50 3.69 10.26
N LYS A 121 -6.84 2.58 9.64
CA LYS A 121 -6.42 2.35 8.27
C LYS A 121 -7.34 3.10 7.31
N GLU A 122 -6.81 4.16 6.73
CA GLU A 122 -7.50 4.92 5.70
C GLU A 122 -7.69 4.10 4.43
N ASN A 123 -8.72 4.43 3.64
CA ASN A 123 -9.12 3.67 2.46
C ASN A 123 -9.07 4.53 1.20
N GLY A 124 -7.93 4.56 0.57
CA GLY A 124 -7.62 5.24 -0.69
C GLY A 124 -6.54 4.47 -1.44
N PHE A 125 -5.61 5.19 -2.04
CA PHE A 125 -4.41 4.61 -2.64
C PHE A 125 -3.14 5.27 -2.12
N LEU A 126 -2.03 4.53 -2.13
CA LEU A 126 -0.74 5.01 -1.68
C LEU A 126 -0.17 6.04 -2.67
N GLY A 127 -0.01 7.27 -2.20
CA GLY A 127 0.74 8.34 -2.86
C GLY A 127 2.09 8.57 -2.17
N LEU A 128 3.12 8.78 -2.96
CA LEU A 128 4.48 9.04 -2.49
C LEU A 128 4.94 10.39 -3.03
N VAL A 129 5.37 11.28 -2.14
CA VAL A 129 5.87 12.61 -2.50
C VAL A 129 7.31 12.74 -2.04
N GLY A 130 8.21 13.00 -2.98
CA GLY A 130 9.62 13.22 -2.72
C GLY A 130 10.13 14.50 -3.38
N ALA A 131 11.22 15.06 -2.88
CA ALA A 131 11.91 16.17 -3.52
C ALA A 131 12.61 15.70 -4.79
N ALA A 132 12.40 16.38 -5.92
CA ALA A 132 13.23 16.20 -7.10
C ALA A 132 14.56 16.98 -6.94
N GLY A 133 15.55 16.72 -7.82
CA GLY A 133 16.86 17.34 -7.72
C GLY A 133 16.87 18.88 -7.90
N THR A 134 15.82 19.46 -8.46
CA THR A 134 15.67 20.92 -8.63
C THR A 134 14.79 21.47 -7.51
N PRO A 135 15.22 22.57 -6.82
CA PRO A 135 14.44 23.20 -5.76
C PRO A 135 13.01 23.53 -6.20
N GLY A 136 12.04 23.16 -5.36
CA GLY A 136 10.61 23.37 -5.59
C GLY A 136 9.94 22.35 -6.51
N LEU A 137 10.67 21.45 -7.14
CA LEU A 137 10.11 20.35 -7.92
C LEU A 137 9.91 19.10 -7.07
N PHE A 138 8.77 18.45 -7.24
CA PHE A 138 8.39 17.24 -6.52
C PHE A 138 8.21 16.06 -7.47
N ARG A 139 8.41 14.87 -6.94
CA ARG A 139 8.00 13.60 -7.55
C ARG A 139 6.71 13.13 -6.89
N PHE A 140 5.62 13.15 -7.63
CA PHE A 140 4.32 12.62 -7.21
C PHE A 140 4.13 11.23 -7.80
N TRP A 141 4.41 10.19 -7.05
CA TRP A 141 4.40 8.83 -7.55
C TRP A 141 3.41 7.93 -6.81
N SER A 142 2.86 6.98 -7.54
CA SER A 142 2.26 5.78 -6.94
C SER A 142 3.36 4.77 -6.58
N LYS A 143 3.00 3.63 -6.03
CA LYS A 143 3.96 2.53 -5.80
C LYS A 143 4.67 2.04 -7.06
N SER A 144 4.18 2.38 -8.24
CA SER A 144 4.73 1.99 -9.54
C SER A 144 5.46 3.11 -10.27
N GLY A 145 5.63 4.26 -9.63
CA GLY A 145 6.24 5.45 -10.21
C GLY A 145 5.20 6.43 -10.75
N GLN A 146 5.57 7.18 -11.78
CA GLN A 146 4.68 8.13 -12.43
C GLN A 146 3.58 7.39 -13.22
N THR A 147 2.34 7.62 -12.83
CA THR A 147 1.12 7.05 -13.41
C THR A 147 0.04 8.12 -13.48
N ASP A 148 -1.12 7.78 -14.01
CA ASP A 148 -2.28 8.70 -14.03
C ASP A 148 -2.71 9.13 -12.62
N TYR A 149 -2.43 8.32 -11.59
CA TYR A 149 -2.61 8.68 -10.20
C TYR A 149 -1.70 9.83 -9.73
N SER A 150 -0.58 10.08 -10.40
CA SER A 150 0.35 11.16 -10.02
C SER A 150 -0.30 12.54 -10.08
N ALA A 151 -1.14 12.77 -11.10
CA ALA A 151 -1.89 14.03 -11.23
C ALA A 151 -2.92 14.23 -10.10
N LEU A 152 -3.51 13.13 -9.58
CA LEU A 152 -4.43 13.22 -8.44
C LEU A 152 -3.69 13.60 -7.15
N ILE A 153 -2.49 13.03 -6.93
CA ILE A 153 -1.66 13.38 -5.79
C ILE A 153 -1.27 14.86 -5.84
N GLU A 154 -0.78 15.31 -7.00
CA GLU A 154 -0.33 16.70 -7.19
C GLU A 154 -1.48 17.71 -7.02
N ARG A 155 -2.67 17.41 -7.54
CA ARG A 155 -3.87 18.26 -7.40
C ARG A 155 -4.26 18.48 -5.94
N LEU A 156 -4.09 17.47 -5.09
CA LEU A 156 -4.44 17.51 -3.67
C LEU A 156 -3.30 18.03 -2.78
N PHE A 157 -2.10 18.20 -3.35
CA PHE A 157 -0.93 18.72 -2.63
C PHE A 157 -1.03 20.25 -2.50
N PRO A 158 -0.49 20.87 -1.43
CA PRO A 158 -0.54 22.32 -1.25
C PRO A 158 -0.10 23.10 -2.49
N SER A 159 -0.87 24.11 -2.89
CA SER A 159 -0.60 24.94 -4.08
C SER A 159 0.18 26.24 -3.74
N ASP A 160 0.20 26.67 -2.49
CA ASP A 160 0.93 27.86 -2.06
C ASP A 160 2.45 27.68 -2.27
N SER A 161 3.09 28.65 -2.91
CA SER A 161 4.49 28.54 -3.32
C SER A 161 5.46 28.56 -2.14
N ALA A 162 5.14 29.27 -1.06
CA ALA A 162 6.00 29.34 0.13
C ALA A 162 5.91 28.00 0.91
N VAL A 163 4.70 27.46 1.07
CA VAL A 163 4.48 26.16 1.67
C VAL A 163 5.20 25.07 0.85
N ARG A 164 5.08 25.09 -0.48
CA ARG A 164 5.78 24.13 -1.36
C ARG A 164 7.30 24.23 -1.22
N ALA A 165 7.85 25.44 -1.19
CA ALA A 165 9.29 25.62 -1.01
C ALA A 165 9.79 25.03 0.31
N GLU A 166 9.04 25.24 1.40
CA GLU A 166 9.39 24.70 2.71
C GLU A 166 9.24 23.18 2.76
N LEU A 167 8.15 22.61 2.22
CA LEU A 167 7.97 21.16 2.15
C LEU A 167 9.06 20.48 1.28
N TRP A 168 9.44 21.13 0.16
CA TRP A 168 10.53 20.62 -0.65
C TRP A 168 11.85 20.59 0.13
N ARG A 169 12.18 21.68 0.82
CA ARG A 169 13.39 21.79 1.66
C ARG A 169 13.43 20.69 2.71
N MET A 170 12.32 20.48 3.42
CA MET A 170 12.19 19.43 4.44
C MET A 170 12.44 18.06 3.86
N LEU A 171 11.75 17.66 2.77
CA LEU A 171 11.92 16.36 2.14
C LEU A 171 13.35 16.15 1.63
N HIS A 172 13.97 17.22 1.10
CA HIS A 172 15.33 17.17 0.57
C HIS A 172 16.38 17.03 1.69
N GLU A 173 16.32 17.91 2.70
CA GLU A 173 17.32 17.95 3.78
C GLU A 173 17.25 16.71 4.68
N TRP A 174 16.05 16.21 4.96
CA TRP A 174 15.86 15.02 5.78
C TRP A 174 16.03 13.72 4.98
N ASN A 175 16.14 13.83 3.67
CA ASN A 175 16.23 12.70 2.74
C ASN A 175 15.13 11.68 2.97
N VAL A 176 13.89 12.13 2.93
CA VAL A 176 12.68 11.33 3.17
C VAL A 176 11.68 11.41 2.03
N THR A 177 10.82 10.42 1.98
CA THR A 177 9.60 10.40 1.16
C THR A 177 8.40 10.56 2.08
N ALA A 178 7.50 11.49 1.79
CA ALA A 178 6.20 11.57 2.44
C ALA A 178 5.24 10.56 1.80
N ALA A 179 4.77 9.61 2.61
CA ALA A 179 3.80 8.59 2.20
C ALA A 179 2.40 9.01 2.65
N PHE A 180 1.47 9.08 1.69
CA PHE A 180 0.09 9.47 1.92
C PHE A 180 -0.88 8.36 1.54
N GLU A 181 -1.98 8.25 2.27
CA GLU A 181 -3.19 7.69 1.70
C GLU A 181 -3.94 8.82 0.97
N VAL A 182 -4.14 8.64 -0.31
CA VAL A 182 -4.79 9.61 -1.19
C VAL A 182 -6.26 9.26 -1.31
N ILE A 183 -7.12 10.16 -0.87
CA ILE A 183 -8.56 10.01 -0.92
C ILE A 183 -9.08 10.93 -2.00
N ASP A 184 -9.66 10.35 -3.06
CA ASP A 184 -10.29 11.08 -4.15
C ASP A 184 -11.71 10.59 -4.39
N ARG A 185 -12.69 11.34 -3.90
CA ARG A 185 -14.12 11.01 -4.00
C ARG A 185 -14.67 11.08 -5.42
N GLU A 186 -14.01 11.81 -6.30
CA GLU A 186 -14.50 12.04 -7.66
C GLU A 186 -14.04 10.96 -8.63
N SER A 187 -12.74 10.66 -8.60
CA SER A 187 -12.12 9.80 -9.60
C SER A 187 -11.75 8.41 -9.08
N ASP A 188 -11.69 8.19 -7.77
CA ASP A 188 -11.30 6.89 -7.21
C ASP A 188 -12.05 6.57 -5.91
N ARG A 189 -13.34 6.25 -6.05
CA ARG A 189 -14.21 5.91 -4.92
C ARG A 189 -13.89 4.52 -4.40
N HIS A 190 -13.57 4.49 -3.11
CA HIS A 190 -13.28 3.26 -2.39
C HIS A 190 -14.49 2.75 -1.59
N ILE A 191 -14.28 1.75 -0.72
CA ILE A 191 -15.36 1.13 0.08
C ILE A 191 -15.80 2.04 1.21
N VAL A 192 -14.84 2.73 1.86
CA VAL A 192 -15.15 3.68 2.94
C VAL A 192 -15.46 5.04 2.36
N GLY A 193 -16.61 5.61 2.72
CA GLY A 193 -16.99 6.96 2.34
C GLY A 193 -16.26 8.01 3.18
N TYR A 194 -15.85 9.11 2.54
CA TYR A 194 -15.25 10.26 3.19
C TYR A 194 -16.03 11.54 2.86
N GLU A 195 -16.01 12.52 3.74
CA GLU A 195 -16.68 13.80 3.50
C GLU A 195 -15.94 14.67 2.48
N SER A 196 -14.60 14.58 2.42
CA SER A 196 -13.75 15.35 1.51
C SER A 196 -12.62 14.52 0.92
N SER A 197 -12.20 14.90 -0.29
CA SER A 197 -10.94 14.44 -0.87
C SER A 197 -9.75 15.09 -0.14
N GLY A 198 -8.60 14.43 -0.12
CA GLY A 198 -7.40 14.97 0.52
C GLY A 198 -6.28 13.96 0.68
N LEU A 199 -5.15 14.46 1.15
CA LEU A 199 -3.98 13.67 1.47
C LEU A 199 -3.96 13.42 2.98
N ARG A 200 -3.90 12.14 3.38
CA ARG A 200 -3.69 11.72 4.76
C ARG A 200 -2.22 11.31 4.90
N LEU A 201 -1.42 12.12 5.60
CA LEU A 201 -0.01 11.78 5.83
C LEU A 201 0.08 10.54 6.71
N LEU A 202 0.53 9.44 6.14
CA LEU A 202 0.78 8.21 6.88
C LEU A 202 2.09 8.36 7.66
N HIS A 203 3.21 8.45 6.93
CA HIS A 203 4.55 8.59 7.52
C HIS A 203 5.52 9.33 6.61
N LEU A 204 6.61 9.82 7.20
CA LEU A 204 7.85 10.15 6.52
C LEU A 204 8.73 8.90 6.54
N ILE A 205 9.19 8.47 5.36
CA ILE A 205 9.99 7.25 5.20
C ILE A 205 11.38 7.65 4.71
N ARG A 206 12.44 7.21 5.40
CA ARG A 206 13.83 7.52 5.03
C ARG A 206 14.18 6.89 3.68
N ASN A 207 14.82 7.67 2.80
CA ASN A 207 15.31 7.18 1.51
C ASN A 207 16.63 6.41 1.72
N ALA A 208 16.52 5.24 2.33
CA ALA A 208 17.61 4.34 2.64
C ALA A 208 17.27 2.91 2.21
N GLU A 209 18.30 2.06 2.08
CA GLU A 209 18.08 0.65 1.71
C GLU A 209 17.25 -0.08 2.75
N SER A 210 17.57 0.06 4.03
CA SER A 210 16.76 -0.45 5.12
C SER A 210 15.55 0.43 5.36
N PHE A 211 14.39 -0.17 5.50
CA PHE A 211 13.15 0.55 5.80
C PHE A 211 13.21 1.16 7.21
N SER A 212 12.85 2.43 7.30
CA SER A 212 12.62 3.09 8.59
C SER A 212 11.71 4.30 8.42
N ILE A 213 10.88 4.53 9.45
CA ILE A 213 10.02 5.69 9.58
C ILE A 213 10.79 6.81 10.27
N ASP A 214 10.69 8.03 9.77
CA ASP A 214 11.24 9.23 10.39
C ASP A 214 10.19 9.95 11.25
N ALA A 215 9.82 9.32 12.36
CA ALA A 215 8.79 9.83 13.26
C ALA A 215 9.15 11.21 13.88
N ALA A 216 10.43 11.52 14.01
CA ALA A 216 10.89 12.76 14.65
C ALA A 216 10.48 14.03 13.88
N HIS A 217 10.31 13.95 12.57
CA HIS A 217 9.99 15.09 11.71
C HIS A 217 8.53 15.14 11.26
N GLU A 218 7.72 14.12 11.57
CA GLU A 218 6.35 14.00 11.06
C GLU A 218 5.43 15.14 11.50
N GLU A 219 5.52 15.55 12.77
CA GLU A 219 4.70 16.65 13.29
C GLU A 219 5.01 17.97 12.58
N THR A 220 6.29 18.30 12.46
CA THR A 220 6.74 19.53 11.77
C THR A 220 6.28 19.54 10.31
N PHE A 221 6.42 18.43 9.60
CA PHE A 221 5.98 18.31 8.22
C PHE A 221 4.46 18.39 8.08
N THR A 222 3.72 17.76 8.99
CA THR A 222 2.26 17.79 9.06
C THR A 222 1.75 19.22 9.21
N LEU A 223 2.31 19.98 10.15
CA LEU A 223 1.92 21.36 10.41
C LEU A 223 2.27 22.28 9.24
N ALA A 224 3.47 22.14 8.66
CA ALA A 224 3.91 22.96 7.53
C ALA A 224 3.01 22.79 6.29
N GLY A 225 2.55 21.58 6.01
CA GLY A 225 1.70 21.30 4.87
C GLY A 225 0.20 21.37 5.14
N GLY A 226 -0.21 21.55 6.40
CA GLY A 226 -1.62 21.48 6.81
C GLY A 226 -2.23 20.10 6.56
N PHE A 227 -1.44 19.04 6.63
CA PHE A 227 -1.90 17.67 6.36
C PHE A 227 -2.70 17.11 7.53
N VAL A 228 -3.64 16.22 7.22
CA VAL A 228 -4.35 15.42 8.21
C VAL A 228 -3.63 14.09 8.35
N ARG A 229 -3.57 13.56 9.58
CA ARG A 229 -3.05 12.22 9.85
C ARG A 229 -4.18 11.24 10.14
N PRO A 230 -3.97 9.93 9.95
CA PRO A 230 -4.87 8.91 10.46
C PRO A 230 -5.11 9.07 11.96
N GLU A 231 -6.32 8.77 12.40
CA GLU A 231 -6.65 8.79 13.83
C GLU A 231 -5.91 7.67 14.57
N THR A 232 -5.24 8.01 15.67
CA THR A 232 -4.79 7.02 16.65
C THR A 232 -5.98 6.59 17.49
N VAL A 233 -6.45 5.37 17.28
CA VAL A 233 -7.65 4.83 17.95
C VAL A 233 -7.33 4.18 19.28
N ALA A 234 -6.09 3.73 19.50
CA ALA A 234 -5.62 3.18 20.75
C ALA A 234 -4.09 3.25 20.86
N ILE A 235 -3.58 3.22 22.10
CA ILE A 235 -2.19 2.94 22.44
C ILE A 235 -2.22 1.77 23.42
N CYS A 236 -1.71 0.62 23.01
CA CYS A 236 -1.76 -0.62 23.76
C CYS A 236 -0.45 -0.82 24.56
N HIS A 237 -0.56 -1.01 25.85
CA HIS A 237 0.57 -1.19 26.77
C HIS A 237 0.71 -2.64 27.26
N SER A 238 -0.20 -3.52 26.85
CA SER A 238 -0.18 -4.93 27.20
C SER A 238 -0.61 -5.83 26.02
N PRO A 239 -0.26 -7.13 26.03
CA PRO A 239 -0.72 -8.11 25.05
C PRO A 239 -2.25 -8.24 25.00
N GLU A 240 -2.92 -8.11 26.14
CA GLU A 240 -4.39 -8.17 26.23
C GLU A 240 -5.04 -6.99 25.51
N GLU A 241 -4.48 -5.78 25.65
CA GLU A 241 -4.94 -4.59 24.92
C GLU A 241 -4.71 -4.72 23.42
N VAL A 242 -3.59 -5.33 22.99
CA VAL A 242 -3.35 -5.64 21.57
C VAL A 242 -4.39 -6.62 21.05
N ALA A 243 -4.69 -7.69 21.81
CA ALA A 243 -5.73 -8.66 21.42
C ALA A 243 -7.11 -8.00 21.29
N GLN A 244 -7.47 -7.13 22.26
CA GLN A 244 -8.72 -6.37 22.23
C GLN A 244 -8.80 -5.44 21.01
N ALA A 245 -7.73 -4.67 20.73
CA ALA A 245 -7.67 -3.77 19.59
C ALA A 245 -7.83 -4.50 18.24
N ILE A 246 -7.27 -5.72 18.11
CA ILE A 246 -7.48 -6.57 16.94
C ILE A 246 -8.95 -7.00 16.82
N GLY A 247 -9.59 -7.38 17.93
CA GLY A 247 -11.01 -7.75 17.97
C GLY A 247 -11.91 -6.59 17.54
N ASP A 248 -11.72 -5.42 18.12
CA ASP A 248 -12.45 -4.20 17.82
C ASP A 248 -12.28 -3.78 16.36
N ALA A 249 -11.07 -3.87 15.83
CA ALA A 249 -10.79 -3.57 14.43
C ALA A 249 -11.49 -4.52 13.46
N LYS A 250 -11.60 -5.83 13.79
CA LYS A 250 -12.35 -6.81 12.98
C LYS A 250 -13.86 -6.48 12.94
N ALA A 251 -14.41 -5.96 14.03
CA ALA A 251 -15.81 -5.57 14.13
C ALA A 251 -16.12 -4.15 13.60
N SER A 252 -15.10 -3.35 13.27
CA SER A 252 -15.21 -1.96 12.86
C SER A 252 -15.96 -1.79 11.52
N PRO A 253 -16.73 -0.68 11.33
CA PRO A 253 -17.32 -0.32 10.03
C PRO A 253 -16.27 0.25 9.02
N HIS A 254 -15.08 0.62 9.48
CA HIS A 254 -13.99 1.15 8.67
C HIS A 254 -13.21 0.05 7.93
N GLU A 255 -12.16 0.42 7.18
CA GLU A 255 -11.30 -0.60 6.54
C GLU A 255 -10.62 -1.49 7.60
N GLY A 256 -10.27 -0.92 8.74
CA GLY A 256 -9.57 -1.56 9.84
C GLY A 256 -8.53 -0.65 10.48
N VAL A 257 -7.44 -1.21 10.96
CA VAL A 257 -6.34 -0.48 11.60
C VAL A 257 -4.97 -0.99 11.14
N VAL A 258 -3.93 -0.20 11.44
CA VAL A 258 -2.52 -0.63 11.40
C VAL A 258 -1.97 -0.55 12.81
N LEU A 259 -1.33 -1.62 13.26
CA LEU A 259 -0.60 -1.70 14.51
C LEU A 259 0.87 -1.37 14.22
N TYR A 260 1.40 -0.39 14.92
CA TYR A 260 2.81 0.02 14.89
C TYR A 260 3.44 -0.34 16.22
N PHE A 261 4.24 -1.39 16.23
CA PHE A 261 4.99 -1.82 17.40
C PHE A 261 6.22 -0.90 17.63
N ALA A 262 6.63 -0.73 18.86
CA ALA A 262 7.76 0.15 19.20
C ALA A 262 9.10 -0.32 18.63
N ASP A 263 9.25 -1.62 18.36
CA ASP A 263 10.41 -2.23 17.69
C ASP A 263 10.42 -2.03 16.15
N GLY A 264 9.39 -1.36 15.60
CA GLY A 264 9.23 -1.08 14.17
C GLY A 264 8.43 -2.12 13.39
N TRP A 265 7.99 -3.22 14.02
CA TRP A 265 7.11 -4.18 13.35
C TRP A 265 5.74 -3.57 13.06
N MET A 266 5.19 -3.87 11.89
CA MET A 266 3.90 -3.37 11.45
C MET A 266 2.98 -4.51 11.05
N VAL A 267 1.75 -4.49 11.56
CA VAL A 267 0.71 -5.47 11.22
C VAL A 267 -0.60 -4.72 10.94
N LYS A 268 -1.33 -5.10 9.90
CA LYS A 268 -2.64 -4.52 9.62
C LYS A 268 -3.76 -5.47 9.99
N VAL A 269 -4.84 -4.92 10.47
CA VAL A 269 -6.11 -5.62 10.71
C VAL A 269 -7.14 -5.06 9.77
N LYS A 270 -7.79 -5.92 8.99
CA LYS A 270 -8.92 -5.52 8.13
C LYS A 270 -10.22 -5.96 8.76
N SER A 271 -11.21 -5.08 8.78
CA SER A 271 -12.52 -5.44 9.28
C SER A 271 -13.19 -6.51 8.42
N ASP A 272 -14.05 -7.29 9.04
CA ASP A 272 -14.76 -8.37 8.34
C ASP A 272 -15.77 -7.81 7.34
N ARG A 273 -16.37 -6.65 7.66
CA ARG A 273 -17.23 -5.91 6.73
C ARG A 273 -16.45 -5.48 5.47
N TYR A 274 -15.30 -4.86 5.65
CA TYR A 274 -14.47 -4.44 4.51
C TYR A 274 -14.05 -5.61 3.63
N LYS A 275 -13.64 -6.74 4.22
CA LYS A 275 -13.26 -7.96 3.47
C LYS A 275 -14.43 -8.46 2.64
N LEU A 276 -15.64 -8.52 3.23
CA LEU A 276 -16.85 -8.96 2.56
C LEU A 276 -17.20 -8.06 1.37
N VAL A 277 -17.29 -6.75 1.59
CA VAL A 277 -17.60 -5.78 0.52
C VAL A 277 -16.56 -5.81 -0.59
N LYS A 278 -15.28 -5.88 -0.23
CA LYS A 278 -14.19 -5.98 -1.20
C LYS A 278 -14.28 -7.22 -2.08
N ALA A 279 -14.67 -8.36 -1.51
CA ALA A 279 -14.81 -9.62 -2.26
C ALA A 279 -15.93 -9.56 -3.32
N MET A 280 -16.92 -8.68 -3.17
CA MET A 280 -18.01 -8.51 -4.13
C MET A 280 -17.60 -7.67 -5.36
N ARG A 281 -16.60 -6.78 -5.26
CA ARG A 281 -16.22 -5.85 -6.35
C ARG A 281 -16.00 -6.54 -7.71
N PRO A 282 -15.20 -7.63 -7.83
CA PRO A 282 -14.98 -8.30 -9.12
C PRO A 282 -16.26 -8.91 -9.72
N LEU A 283 -17.18 -9.35 -8.88
CA LEU A 283 -18.48 -9.89 -9.32
C LEU A 283 -19.34 -8.77 -9.87
N MET A 284 -19.49 -7.67 -9.14
CA MET A 284 -20.27 -6.51 -9.55
C MET A 284 -19.73 -5.86 -10.83
N GLN A 285 -18.42 -5.69 -10.96
CA GLN A 285 -17.80 -5.20 -12.19
C GLN A 285 -18.15 -6.09 -13.40
N ARG A 286 -18.14 -7.41 -13.20
CA ARG A 286 -18.49 -8.36 -14.25
C ARG A 286 -19.95 -8.23 -14.68
N VAL A 287 -20.86 -8.09 -13.74
CA VAL A 287 -22.31 -8.03 -13.99
C VAL A 287 -22.70 -6.65 -14.51
N LEU A 288 -22.39 -5.59 -13.77
CA LEU A 288 -22.90 -4.24 -14.04
C LEU A 288 -22.15 -3.52 -15.18
N LEU A 289 -20.83 -3.74 -15.31
CA LEU A 289 -20.05 -3.04 -16.33
C LEU A 289 -19.84 -3.86 -17.59
N ARG A 290 -19.82 -5.21 -17.49
CA ARG A 290 -19.55 -6.09 -18.65
C ARG A 290 -20.75 -6.92 -19.08
N GLY A 291 -21.94 -6.69 -18.50
CA GLY A 291 -23.19 -7.36 -18.88
C GLY A 291 -23.16 -8.89 -18.76
N ARG A 292 -22.31 -9.46 -17.89
CA ARG A 292 -22.20 -10.90 -17.72
C ARG A 292 -23.10 -11.39 -16.58
N SER A 293 -23.71 -12.56 -16.75
CA SER A 293 -24.52 -13.19 -15.70
C SER A 293 -23.70 -13.64 -14.49
N PHE A 294 -24.35 -13.80 -13.33
CA PHE A 294 -23.79 -14.45 -12.16
C PHE A 294 -23.58 -15.96 -12.45
N ASN A 295 -22.36 -16.36 -12.75
CA ASN A 295 -22.04 -17.77 -13.02
C ASN A 295 -21.57 -18.53 -11.77
N LYS A 296 -21.68 -17.92 -10.58
CA LYS A 296 -21.31 -18.54 -9.29
C LYS A 296 -22.49 -18.49 -8.35
N SER A 297 -22.69 -19.57 -7.59
CA SER A 297 -23.52 -19.66 -6.41
C SER A 297 -22.63 -19.52 -5.16
N GLY A 298 -23.20 -19.10 -4.03
CA GLY A 298 -22.55 -18.97 -2.74
C GLY A 298 -22.82 -17.62 -2.09
N ASP A 299 -22.60 -17.52 -0.80
CA ASP A 299 -23.01 -16.40 0.04
C ASP A 299 -22.62 -15.00 -0.49
N ILE A 300 -21.40 -14.89 -1.01
CA ILE A 300 -20.92 -13.60 -1.58
C ILE A 300 -21.67 -13.25 -2.87
N ALA A 301 -21.93 -14.24 -3.75
CA ALA A 301 -22.65 -14.00 -4.99
C ALA A 301 -24.13 -13.72 -4.74
N ASP A 302 -24.72 -14.38 -3.77
CA ASP A 302 -26.12 -14.19 -3.39
C ASP A 302 -26.32 -12.83 -2.69
N LEU A 303 -25.38 -12.40 -1.86
CA LEU A 303 -25.39 -11.07 -1.29
C LEU A 303 -25.20 -9.99 -2.36
N ALA A 304 -24.27 -10.16 -3.28
CA ALA A 304 -24.05 -9.23 -4.38
C ALA A 304 -25.31 -9.09 -5.27
N ARG A 305 -26.03 -10.19 -5.52
CA ARG A 305 -27.30 -10.18 -6.26
C ARG A 305 -28.35 -9.38 -5.49
N ARG A 306 -28.57 -9.64 -4.20
CA ARG A 306 -29.53 -8.89 -3.38
C ARG A 306 -29.23 -7.39 -3.34
N ILE A 307 -27.94 -6.99 -3.31
CA ILE A 307 -27.55 -5.59 -3.38
C ILE A 307 -27.91 -4.97 -4.73
N ILE A 308 -27.69 -5.69 -5.84
CA ILE A 308 -28.06 -5.19 -7.18
C ILE A 308 -29.58 -5.07 -7.31
N ASP A 309 -30.35 -6.05 -6.85
CA ASP A 309 -31.81 -6.04 -6.87
C ASP A 309 -32.35 -4.87 -6.03
N TYR A 310 -31.83 -4.68 -4.81
CA TYR A 310 -32.18 -3.54 -3.95
C TYR A 310 -31.87 -2.20 -4.62
N ALA A 311 -30.67 -2.06 -5.22
CA ALA A 311 -30.29 -0.83 -5.91
C ALA A 311 -31.23 -0.54 -7.11
N HIS A 312 -31.62 -1.58 -7.83
CA HIS A 312 -32.55 -1.45 -8.95
C HIS A 312 -33.94 -1.01 -8.48
N GLU A 313 -34.49 -1.64 -7.43
CA GLU A 313 -35.79 -1.30 -6.83
C GLU A 313 -35.84 0.14 -6.30
N HIS A 314 -34.71 0.64 -5.77
CA HIS A 314 -34.62 1.98 -5.18
C HIS A 314 -34.00 3.02 -6.13
N HIS A 315 -33.83 2.70 -7.42
CA HIS A 315 -33.26 3.59 -8.45
C HIS A 315 -31.86 4.14 -8.09
N ILE A 316 -31.01 3.32 -7.44
CA ILE A 316 -29.63 3.67 -7.07
C ILE A 316 -28.68 3.20 -8.18
N ASP A 317 -27.97 4.14 -8.84
CA ASP A 317 -26.91 3.79 -9.76
C ASP A 317 -25.65 3.39 -8.98
N LEU A 318 -25.24 2.12 -9.10
CA LEU A 318 -24.04 1.56 -8.47
C LEU A 318 -22.77 1.78 -9.31
N ALA A 319 -22.86 2.38 -10.49
CA ALA A 319 -21.70 2.72 -11.30
C ALA A 319 -21.45 4.24 -11.30
N TYR A 320 -20.22 4.63 -11.52
CA TYR A 320 -19.82 6.04 -11.66
C TYR A 320 -18.73 6.21 -12.70
N GLU A 321 -18.61 7.43 -13.24
CA GLU A 321 -17.52 7.80 -14.12
C GLU A 321 -16.30 8.20 -13.32
N ARG A 322 -15.18 7.52 -13.54
CA ARG A 322 -13.86 7.91 -13.03
C ARG A 322 -13.29 9.00 -13.92
N GLN A 323 -13.63 10.26 -13.61
CA GLN A 323 -13.34 11.41 -14.48
C GLN A 323 -11.87 11.52 -14.89
N ALA A 324 -10.95 11.28 -13.93
CA ALA A 324 -9.51 11.36 -14.20
C ALA A 324 -8.98 10.24 -15.11
N PHE A 325 -9.72 9.16 -15.28
CA PHE A 325 -9.30 7.97 -16.04
C PHE A 325 -10.15 7.71 -17.29
N GLY A 326 -11.27 8.44 -17.47
CA GLY A 326 -12.18 8.26 -18.60
C GLY A 326 -12.83 6.87 -18.66
N GLU A 327 -13.06 6.23 -17.52
CA GLU A 327 -13.64 4.89 -17.45
C GLU A 327 -14.74 4.81 -16.38
N ARG A 328 -15.62 3.80 -16.50
CA ARG A 328 -16.64 3.51 -15.49
C ARG A 328 -16.15 2.48 -14.48
N ASP A 329 -16.51 2.67 -13.21
CA ASP A 329 -16.25 1.69 -12.15
C ASP A 329 -17.46 1.59 -11.21
N ILE A 330 -17.41 0.62 -10.29
CA ILE A 330 -18.43 0.42 -9.28
C ILE A 330 -18.19 1.32 -8.07
N ASP A 331 -19.21 2.03 -7.66
CA ASP A 331 -19.24 2.82 -6.45
C ASP A 331 -19.35 1.90 -5.22
N MET A 332 -18.21 1.45 -4.74
CA MET A 332 -18.15 0.53 -3.62
C MET A 332 -18.58 1.16 -2.30
N THR A 333 -18.63 2.49 -2.19
CA THR A 333 -19.21 3.19 -1.04
C THR A 333 -20.72 2.91 -0.98
N LYS A 334 -21.45 3.12 -2.09
CA LYS A 334 -22.89 2.79 -2.16
C LYS A 334 -23.15 1.31 -1.90
N VAL A 335 -22.31 0.42 -2.43
CA VAL A 335 -22.41 -1.01 -2.14
C VAL A 335 -22.28 -1.27 -0.64
N ASN A 336 -21.31 -0.63 0.02
CA ASN A 336 -21.11 -0.74 1.46
C ASN A 336 -22.31 -0.21 2.26
N ASP A 337 -22.93 0.90 1.83
CA ASP A 337 -24.11 1.47 2.49
C ASP A 337 -25.34 0.55 2.40
N ILE A 338 -25.50 -0.15 1.26
CA ILE A 338 -26.65 -1.04 1.04
C ILE A 338 -26.51 -2.38 1.79
N VAL A 339 -25.31 -2.84 2.08
CA VAL A 339 -25.07 -4.17 2.70
C VAL A 339 -25.96 -4.42 3.92
N ASP A 340 -26.18 -3.42 4.78
CA ASP A 340 -26.97 -3.59 6.00
C ASP A 340 -28.48 -3.65 5.74
N HIS A 341 -28.95 -3.15 4.60
CA HIS A 341 -30.38 -3.21 4.22
C HIS A 341 -30.78 -4.59 3.66
N VAL A 342 -29.80 -5.36 3.19
CA VAL A 342 -30.06 -6.63 2.50
C VAL A 342 -29.46 -7.86 3.20
N ARG A 343 -28.76 -7.68 4.32
CA ARG A 343 -28.24 -8.77 5.14
C ARG A 343 -29.30 -9.40 5.98
#